data_dedac18e334b68bca3ea343927768957
#
_entry.id   dedac18e334b68bca3ea343927768957
#
_cell.length_a   1.000
_cell.length_b   1.000
_cell.length_c   1.000
_cell.angle_alpha   90.00
_cell.angle_beta   90.00
_cell.angle_gamma   90.00
#
_symmetry.space_group_name_H-M   'P 1'
#
loop_
_entity.id
_entity.type
_entity.pdbx_description
1 polymer ?
#
loop_
_entity_poly.entity_id
_entity_poly.type
_entity_poly.pdbx_seq_one_letter_code
_entity_poly.pdbx_strand_id
1 'polypeptide(L)'
;MTLSVVVRTTPTEVEFVSDLLWSLGVVAIEEHWDPDGIVRLQTSLGDDIKVVEQAMKSLPVELDWSTVIVNDAVANKWREFARPTMIGERIVIAPVWCDDREVAEVVASLAYPDQAIVIPIEPASTFGMGDHPTTMTSLLMIEKYVKPGDVVIDVGCGSGVLGIGALRLGAVRAIGMDINPSCVVVSQENARLNHVDDRWTVTTEPVAVIGFPADIVVANILAPALIELSDELKRLTKPDGLLVISGVLTEHYEHVAQALTPLQECDRIEYGGWAAVAFRAQ
;
A
#
# COMPACT_ATOMS: atom_id res chain seq x y z
N MET A 1 4.97 2.58 -22.71
CA MET A 1 3.84 1.74 -23.17
C MET A 1 3.75 0.59 -22.21
N THR A 2 2.73 0.54 -21.43
CA THR A 2 2.53 -0.51 -20.42
C THR A 2 1.70 -1.65 -21.02
N LEU A 3 2.13 -2.89 -20.82
CA LEU A 3 1.40 -4.07 -21.26
C LEU A 3 0.40 -4.48 -20.18
N SER A 4 -0.87 -4.57 -20.55
CA SER A 4 -1.92 -5.06 -19.66
C SER A 4 -2.42 -6.43 -20.11
N VAL A 5 -2.62 -7.32 -19.14
CA VAL A 5 -3.23 -8.64 -19.36
C VAL A 5 -4.72 -8.53 -19.10
N VAL A 6 -5.53 -9.00 -20.02
CA VAL A 6 -6.99 -9.07 -19.89
C VAL A 6 -7.40 -10.53 -19.91
N VAL A 7 -7.96 -11.03 -18.81
CA VAL A 7 -8.50 -12.38 -18.67
C VAL A 7 -10.02 -12.30 -18.72
N ARG A 8 -10.63 -13.15 -19.54
CA ARG A 8 -12.09 -13.28 -19.63
C ARG A 8 -12.55 -14.44 -18.77
N THR A 9 -13.56 -14.22 -17.97
CA THR A 9 -14.13 -15.23 -17.09
C THR A 9 -15.63 -15.05 -16.93
N THR A 10 -16.27 -15.96 -16.22
CA THR A 10 -17.70 -15.88 -15.88
C THR A 10 -17.92 -15.30 -14.48
N PRO A 11 -19.11 -14.75 -14.16
CA PRO A 11 -19.42 -14.29 -12.82
C PRO A 11 -19.25 -15.35 -11.72
N THR A 12 -19.37 -16.61 -12.07
CA THR A 12 -19.23 -17.73 -11.12
C THR A 12 -17.78 -18.13 -10.87
N GLU A 13 -16.86 -17.73 -11.73
CA GLU A 13 -15.43 -18.07 -11.67
C GLU A 13 -14.54 -16.86 -11.36
N VAL A 14 -15.11 -15.66 -11.29
CA VAL A 14 -14.36 -14.42 -11.14
C VAL A 14 -13.44 -14.43 -9.92
N GLU A 15 -13.92 -14.88 -8.77
CA GLU A 15 -13.12 -14.97 -7.55
C GLU A 15 -11.95 -15.95 -7.71
N PHE A 16 -12.23 -17.13 -8.24
CA PHE A 16 -11.20 -18.15 -8.49
C PHE A 16 -10.13 -17.65 -9.47
N VAL A 17 -10.54 -16.99 -10.56
CA VAL A 17 -9.59 -16.46 -11.55
C VAL A 17 -8.81 -15.27 -10.98
N SER A 18 -9.45 -14.41 -10.17
CA SER A 18 -8.77 -13.36 -9.43
C SER A 18 -7.68 -13.92 -8.52
N ASP A 19 -7.98 -14.94 -7.72
CA ASP A 19 -7.01 -15.59 -6.83
C ASP A 19 -5.81 -16.15 -7.60
N LEU A 20 -6.05 -16.74 -8.76
CA LEU A 20 -4.97 -17.21 -9.64
C LEU A 20 -4.08 -16.06 -10.12
N LEU A 21 -4.66 -14.94 -10.52
CA LEU A 21 -3.89 -13.76 -10.93
C LEU A 21 -3.13 -13.16 -9.76
N TRP A 22 -3.74 -13.08 -8.58
CA TRP A 22 -3.04 -12.64 -7.36
C TRP A 22 -1.84 -13.52 -7.03
N SER A 23 -1.92 -14.83 -7.26
CA SER A 23 -0.80 -15.76 -7.04
C SER A 23 0.41 -15.47 -7.93
N LEU A 24 0.24 -14.75 -9.04
CA LEU A 24 1.31 -14.30 -9.92
C LEU A 24 2.01 -13.01 -9.43
N GLY A 25 1.58 -12.47 -8.29
CA GLY A 25 2.18 -11.27 -7.70
C GLY A 25 1.73 -9.96 -8.36
N VAL A 26 0.56 -9.93 -8.98
CA VAL A 26 -0.02 -8.69 -9.53
C VAL A 26 -0.34 -7.69 -8.42
N VAL A 27 -0.27 -6.41 -8.73
CA VAL A 27 -0.43 -5.31 -7.74
C VAL A 27 -1.88 -4.84 -7.65
N ALA A 28 -2.65 -5.04 -8.73
CA ALA A 28 -4.05 -4.66 -8.82
C ALA A 28 -4.75 -5.50 -9.89
N ILE A 29 -6.04 -5.73 -9.71
CA ILE A 29 -6.92 -6.31 -10.72
C ILE A 29 -8.10 -5.37 -10.88
N GLU A 30 -8.35 -4.92 -12.10
CA GLU A 30 -9.52 -4.13 -12.45
C GLU A 30 -10.60 -5.06 -13.03
N GLU A 31 -11.80 -5.00 -12.48
CA GLU A 31 -12.93 -5.82 -12.91
C GLU A 31 -13.87 -5.01 -13.80
N HIS A 32 -14.15 -5.54 -14.98
CA HIS A 32 -15.11 -4.98 -15.91
C HIS A 32 -16.23 -5.98 -16.17
N TRP A 33 -17.44 -5.61 -15.84
CA TRP A 33 -18.65 -6.42 -16.00
C TRP A 33 -19.36 -6.04 -17.30
N ASP A 34 -19.28 -6.91 -18.29
CA ASP A 34 -19.90 -6.66 -19.59
C ASP A 34 -21.41 -7.05 -19.56
N PRO A 35 -22.25 -6.36 -20.35
CA PRO A 35 -23.70 -6.65 -20.38
C PRO A 35 -24.07 -8.06 -20.85
N ASP A 36 -23.17 -8.74 -21.55
CA ASP A 36 -23.32 -10.12 -22.04
C ASP A 36 -23.01 -11.18 -20.98
N GLY A 37 -22.69 -10.76 -19.75
CA GLY A 37 -22.40 -11.65 -18.63
C GLY A 37 -20.95 -12.15 -18.56
N ILE A 38 -20.06 -11.57 -19.36
CA ILE A 38 -18.61 -11.83 -19.28
C ILE A 38 -18.00 -10.85 -18.27
N VAL A 39 -17.10 -11.35 -17.44
CA VAL A 39 -16.25 -10.51 -16.57
C VAL A 39 -14.85 -10.48 -17.17
N ARG A 40 -14.32 -9.28 -17.34
CA ARG A 40 -12.92 -9.09 -17.74
C ARG A 40 -12.11 -8.62 -16.53
N LEU A 41 -11.08 -9.39 -16.22
CA LEU A 41 -10.09 -9.03 -15.21
C LEU A 41 -8.87 -8.47 -15.92
N GLN A 42 -8.55 -7.22 -15.63
CA GLN A 42 -7.41 -6.53 -16.24
C GLN A 42 -6.34 -6.25 -15.20
N THR A 43 -5.10 -6.63 -15.51
CA THR A 43 -3.96 -6.47 -14.60
C THR A 43 -2.66 -6.27 -15.39
N SER A 44 -1.54 -6.04 -14.69
CA SER A 44 -0.21 -5.97 -15.29
C SER A 44 0.73 -7.00 -14.65
N LEU A 45 1.51 -7.68 -15.49
CA LEU A 45 2.57 -8.61 -15.11
C LEU A 45 3.94 -8.12 -15.62
N GLY A 46 4.06 -6.82 -15.93
CA GLY A 46 5.24 -6.21 -16.53
C GLY A 46 5.11 -5.92 -18.02
N ASP A 47 6.14 -5.34 -18.61
CA ASP A 47 6.13 -4.82 -19.99
C ASP A 47 6.77 -5.78 -21.01
N ASP A 48 7.31 -6.92 -20.56
CA ASP A 48 7.88 -7.95 -21.44
C ASP A 48 6.87 -9.07 -21.69
N ILE A 49 6.42 -9.18 -22.94
CA ILE A 49 5.46 -10.20 -23.36
C ILE A 49 5.89 -11.62 -23.01
N LYS A 50 7.19 -11.91 -23.03
CA LYS A 50 7.70 -13.27 -22.72
C LYS A 50 7.55 -13.58 -21.24
N VAL A 51 7.74 -12.58 -20.37
CA VAL A 51 7.52 -12.70 -18.93
C VAL A 51 6.05 -12.94 -18.65
N VAL A 52 5.17 -12.17 -19.30
CA VAL A 52 3.72 -12.35 -19.21
C VAL A 52 3.28 -13.75 -19.65
N GLU A 53 3.73 -14.21 -20.84
CA GLU A 53 3.41 -15.54 -21.31
C GLU A 53 3.90 -16.64 -20.38
N GLN A 54 5.08 -16.50 -19.80
CA GLN A 54 5.63 -17.46 -18.85
C GLN A 54 4.83 -17.50 -17.56
N ALA A 55 4.46 -16.35 -17.02
CA ALA A 55 3.63 -16.24 -15.84
C ALA A 55 2.25 -16.89 -16.06
N MET A 56 1.57 -16.54 -17.15
CA MET A 56 0.26 -17.11 -17.47
C MET A 56 0.31 -18.64 -17.71
N LYS A 57 1.38 -19.14 -18.31
CA LYS A 57 1.60 -20.61 -18.50
C LYS A 57 1.93 -21.34 -17.20
N SER A 58 2.38 -20.66 -16.15
CA SER A 58 2.67 -21.27 -14.85
C SER A 58 1.41 -21.55 -14.02
N LEU A 59 0.28 -20.98 -14.40
CA LEU A 59 -1.00 -21.22 -13.72
C LEU A 59 -1.46 -22.68 -13.85
N PRO A 60 -2.14 -23.23 -12.83
CA PRO A 60 -2.59 -24.63 -12.83
C PRO A 60 -3.72 -24.91 -13.82
N VAL A 61 -4.32 -23.89 -14.40
CA VAL A 61 -5.40 -23.96 -15.40
C VAL A 61 -5.11 -23.01 -16.55
N GLU A 62 -5.58 -23.38 -17.74
CA GLU A 62 -5.51 -22.51 -18.91
C GLU A 62 -6.65 -21.50 -18.86
N LEU A 63 -6.30 -20.21 -18.98
CA LEU A 63 -7.26 -19.09 -18.96
C LEU A 63 -7.43 -18.51 -20.36
N ASP A 64 -8.61 -17.96 -20.66
CA ASP A 64 -8.84 -17.15 -21.86
C ASP A 64 -8.29 -15.73 -21.60
N TRP A 65 -7.12 -15.45 -22.14
CA TRP A 65 -6.45 -14.18 -21.94
C TRP A 65 -5.87 -13.58 -23.20
N SER A 66 -5.70 -12.26 -23.15
CA SER A 66 -5.06 -11.48 -24.22
C SER A 66 -4.25 -10.35 -23.59
N THR A 67 -3.36 -9.74 -24.38
CA THR A 67 -2.65 -8.53 -23.96
C THR A 67 -3.17 -7.32 -24.70
N VAL A 68 -3.22 -6.19 -24.00
CA VAL A 68 -3.56 -4.88 -24.54
C VAL A 68 -2.43 -3.91 -24.21
N ILE A 69 -1.96 -3.19 -25.22
CA ILE A 69 -1.02 -2.09 -24.98
C ILE A 69 -1.84 -0.91 -24.44
N VAL A 70 -1.60 -0.59 -23.18
CA VAL A 70 -2.21 0.60 -22.56
C VAL A 70 -1.31 1.80 -22.87
N ASN A 71 -1.89 2.80 -23.52
CA ASN A 71 -1.18 4.04 -23.75
C ASN A 71 -0.97 4.76 -22.40
N ASP A 72 0.23 5.29 -22.15
CA ASP A 72 0.56 6.03 -20.93
C ASP A 72 -0.44 7.16 -20.63
N ALA A 73 -1.05 7.72 -21.66
CA ALA A 73 -2.14 8.69 -21.51
C ALA A 73 -3.41 8.09 -20.85
N VAL A 74 -3.71 6.81 -21.12
CA VAL A 74 -4.84 6.11 -20.50
C VAL A 74 -4.45 5.61 -19.11
N ALA A 75 -3.24 5.07 -18.97
CA ALA A 75 -2.68 4.66 -17.67
C ALA A 75 -2.58 5.82 -16.67
N ASN A 76 -2.42 7.05 -17.15
CA ASN A 76 -2.34 8.26 -16.32
C ASN A 76 -3.68 9.01 -16.17
N LYS A 77 -4.77 8.49 -16.74
CA LYS A 77 -6.08 9.17 -16.70
C LYS A 77 -6.60 9.36 -15.27
N TRP A 78 -6.25 8.48 -14.36
CA TRP A 78 -6.56 8.61 -12.93
C TRP A 78 -5.98 9.89 -12.30
N ARG A 79 -4.84 10.43 -12.84
CA ARG A 79 -4.27 11.70 -12.40
C ARG A 79 -5.22 12.88 -12.54
N GLU A 80 -6.13 12.83 -13.52
CA GLU A 80 -7.15 13.86 -13.72
C GLU A 80 -8.17 13.89 -12.57
N PHE A 81 -8.33 12.79 -11.84
CA PHE A 81 -9.29 12.64 -10.75
C PHE A 81 -8.64 12.68 -9.37
N ALA A 82 -7.34 12.45 -9.28
CA ALA A 82 -6.63 12.51 -8.01
C ALA A 82 -6.64 13.94 -7.44
N ARG A 83 -7.00 14.05 -6.17
CA ARG A 83 -7.13 15.32 -5.45
C ARG A 83 -6.37 15.24 -4.13
N PRO A 84 -5.97 16.39 -3.55
CA PRO A 84 -5.44 16.39 -2.20
C PRO A 84 -6.45 15.77 -1.24
N THR A 85 -5.98 14.84 -0.42
CA THR A 85 -6.82 14.06 0.48
C THR A 85 -6.45 14.35 1.93
N MET A 86 -7.44 14.76 2.72
CA MET A 86 -7.30 14.98 4.16
C MET A 86 -7.30 13.63 4.89
N ILE A 87 -6.33 13.45 5.78
CA ILE A 87 -6.23 12.29 6.67
C ILE A 87 -6.18 12.79 8.12
N GLY A 88 -7.11 12.32 8.92
CA GLY A 88 -7.14 12.70 10.34
C GLY A 88 -7.29 14.20 10.57
N GLU A 89 -6.49 14.72 11.48
CA GLU A 89 -6.63 16.10 11.94
C GLU A 89 -5.61 17.08 11.33
N ARG A 90 -4.46 16.57 10.83
CA ARG A 90 -3.32 17.38 10.41
C ARG A 90 -2.67 16.97 9.10
N ILE A 91 -2.94 15.79 8.57
CA ILE A 91 -2.26 15.27 7.37
C ILE A 91 -3.06 15.60 6.12
N VAL A 92 -2.36 16.05 5.09
CA VAL A 92 -2.87 16.16 3.72
C VAL A 92 -1.91 15.42 2.79
N ILE A 93 -2.39 14.38 2.13
CA ILE A 93 -1.66 13.76 1.02
C ILE A 93 -1.99 14.54 -0.24
N ALA A 94 -0.98 15.05 -0.91
CA ALA A 94 -1.15 15.86 -2.11
C ALA A 94 -0.39 15.23 -3.29
N PRO A 95 -1.08 14.77 -4.35
CA PRO A 95 -0.41 14.44 -5.60
C PRO A 95 0.44 15.62 -6.08
N VAL A 96 1.68 15.34 -6.54
CA VAL A 96 2.65 16.40 -6.91
C VAL A 96 2.22 17.31 -8.04
N TRP A 97 1.19 16.95 -8.80
CA TRP A 97 0.61 17.75 -9.89
C TRP A 97 -0.62 18.59 -9.46
N CYS A 98 -1.04 18.49 -8.20
CA CYS A 98 -2.14 19.32 -7.70
C CYS A 98 -1.71 20.78 -7.56
N ASP A 99 -2.65 21.68 -7.83
CA ASP A 99 -2.44 23.11 -7.66
C ASP A 99 -2.27 23.46 -6.18
N ASP A 100 -1.32 24.36 -5.87
CA ASP A 100 -1.10 24.85 -4.51
C ASP A 100 -2.37 25.42 -3.86
N ARG A 101 -3.29 25.98 -4.68
CA ARG A 101 -4.57 26.49 -4.20
C ARG A 101 -5.48 25.35 -3.75
N GLU A 102 -5.56 24.26 -4.51
CA GLU A 102 -6.37 23.09 -4.11
C GLU A 102 -5.84 22.51 -2.78
N VAL A 103 -4.52 22.41 -2.65
CA VAL A 103 -3.88 21.94 -1.41
C VAL A 103 -4.19 22.90 -0.24
N ALA A 104 -4.09 24.21 -0.46
CA ALA A 104 -4.39 25.20 0.57
C ALA A 104 -5.86 25.17 1.03
N GLU A 105 -6.81 24.94 0.11
CA GLU A 105 -8.23 24.80 0.44
C GLU A 105 -8.47 23.58 1.34
N VAL A 106 -7.81 22.44 1.06
CA VAL A 106 -7.91 21.24 1.90
C VAL A 106 -7.24 21.47 3.26
N VAL A 107 -6.06 22.09 3.29
CA VAL A 107 -5.37 22.44 4.54
C VAL A 107 -6.26 23.33 5.42
N ALA A 108 -6.94 24.32 4.84
CA ALA A 108 -7.83 25.20 5.59
C ALA A 108 -9.05 24.48 6.20
N SER A 109 -9.40 23.29 5.73
CA SER A 109 -10.49 22.47 6.25
C SER A 109 -10.08 21.51 7.37
N LEU A 110 -8.77 21.37 7.66
CA LEU A 110 -8.27 20.54 8.76
C LEU A 110 -8.73 21.07 10.12
N ALA A 111 -8.77 20.19 11.11
CA ALA A 111 -9.03 20.58 12.51
C ALA A 111 -7.94 21.51 13.06
N TYR A 112 -6.68 21.31 12.64
CA TYR A 112 -5.53 22.11 13.05
C TYR A 112 -4.73 22.60 11.83
N PRO A 113 -5.22 23.59 11.06
CA PRO A 113 -4.55 24.07 9.84
C PRO A 113 -3.12 24.57 10.07
N ASP A 114 -2.87 25.23 11.20
CA ASP A 114 -1.54 25.75 11.58
C ASP A 114 -0.51 24.64 11.87
N GLN A 115 -0.97 23.40 12.07
CA GLN A 115 -0.15 22.23 12.31
C GLN A 115 -0.20 21.25 11.13
N ALA A 116 -0.68 21.71 9.98
CA ALA A 116 -0.84 20.88 8.81
C ALA A 116 0.49 20.26 8.35
N ILE A 117 0.43 18.98 8.03
CA ILE A 117 1.53 18.19 7.45
C ILE A 117 1.12 17.82 6.04
N VAL A 118 1.54 18.60 5.07
CA VAL A 118 1.34 18.28 3.66
C VAL A 118 2.44 17.31 3.23
N ILE A 119 2.03 16.21 2.63
CA ILE A 119 2.90 15.14 2.13
C ILE A 119 2.70 15.04 0.61
N PRO A 120 3.53 15.71 -0.20
CA PRO A 120 3.53 15.55 -1.63
C PRO A 120 3.96 14.13 -2.02
N ILE A 121 3.18 13.47 -2.89
CA ILE A 121 3.43 12.09 -3.35
C ILE A 121 3.30 12.01 -4.87
N GLU A 122 4.31 11.41 -5.51
CA GLU A 122 4.25 10.87 -6.86
C GLU A 122 4.21 9.34 -6.75
N PRO A 123 3.07 8.70 -6.94
CA PRO A 123 2.97 7.25 -6.77
C PRO A 123 3.54 6.49 -7.97
N ALA A 124 3.70 7.15 -9.12
CA ALA A 124 4.09 6.51 -10.39
C ALA A 124 3.22 5.28 -10.69
N SER A 125 3.83 4.08 -10.77
CA SER A 125 3.15 2.79 -10.93
C SER A 125 3.05 2.00 -9.62
N THR A 126 3.28 2.64 -8.46
CA THR A 126 3.25 1.97 -7.16
C THR A 126 1.94 2.27 -6.42
N PHE A 127 1.62 1.44 -5.42
CA PHE A 127 0.48 1.68 -4.54
C PHE A 127 0.80 2.77 -3.50
N GLY A 128 -0.25 3.41 -2.95
CA GLY A 128 -0.09 4.35 -1.83
C GLY A 128 -0.20 5.83 -2.22
N MET A 129 -1.24 6.20 -2.98
CA MET A 129 -1.58 7.61 -3.27
C MET A 129 -2.23 8.37 -2.10
N GLY A 130 -2.73 7.65 -1.11
CA GLY A 130 -3.41 8.25 0.03
C GLY A 130 -4.94 8.25 -0.04
N ASP A 131 -5.54 8.02 -1.19
CA ASP A 131 -7.00 8.01 -1.40
C ASP A 131 -7.64 6.62 -1.14
N HIS A 132 -6.84 5.55 -1.19
CA HIS A 132 -7.35 4.22 -0.90
C HIS A 132 -7.65 4.05 0.60
N PRO A 133 -8.80 3.42 0.98
CA PRO A 133 -9.19 3.24 2.39
C PRO A 133 -8.10 2.64 3.28
N THR A 134 -7.33 1.66 2.78
CA THR A 134 -6.25 1.03 3.56
C THR A 134 -5.10 1.99 3.85
N THR A 135 -4.73 2.85 2.91
CA THR A 135 -3.71 3.87 3.10
C THR A 135 -4.19 4.94 4.08
N MET A 136 -5.44 5.39 3.93
CA MET A 136 -6.06 6.37 4.84
C MET A 136 -6.07 5.85 6.28
N THR A 137 -6.58 4.64 6.50
CA THR A 137 -6.67 4.05 7.84
C THR A 137 -5.31 3.77 8.45
N SER A 138 -4.31 3.37 7.64
CA SER A 138 -2.92 3.22 8.10
C SER A 138 -2.31 4.54 8.53
N LEU A 139 -2.51 5.61 7.76
CA LEU A 139 -2.03 6.97 8.12
C LEU A 139 -2.72 7.52 9.37
N LEU A 140 -4.01 7.24 9.56
CA LEU A 140 -4.72 7.58 10.82
C LEU A 140 -4.07 6.89 12.03
N MET A 141 -3.71 5.61 11.91
CA MET A 141 -2.98 4.90 12.97
C MET A 141 -1.60 5.52 13.20
N ILE A 142 -0.87 5.84 12.13
CA ILE A 142 0.44 6.50 12.22
C ILE A 142 0.31 7.89 12.89
N GLU A 143 -0.68 8.69 12.50
CA GLU A 143 -0.94 9.99 13.14
C GLU A 143 -1.20 9.88 14.64
N LYS A 144 -1.95 8.84 15.04
CA LYS A 144 -2.33 8.59 16.43
C LYS A 144 -1.18 8.09 17.30
N TYR A 145 -0.29 7.27 16.74
CA TYR A 145 0.65 6.49 17.56
C TYR A 145 2.11 6.89 17.41
N VAL A 146 2.53 7.48 16.28
CA VAL A 146 3.92 7.91 16.10
C VAL A 146 4.26 9.03 17.08
N LYS A 147 5.41 8.89 17.72
CA LYS A 147 5.97 9.88 18.65
C LYS A 147 7.32 10.37 18.13
N PRO A 148 7.72 11.59 18.50
CA PRO A 148 9.06 12.06 18.23
C PRO A 148 10.13 11.10 18.78
N GLY A 149 11.06 10.71 17.90
CA GLY A 149 12.13 9.79 18.23
C GLY A 149 11.87 8.31 17.91
N ASP A 150 10.66 7.93 17.50
CA ASP A 150 10.34 6.55 17.10
C ASP A 150 11.13 6.12 15.85
N VAL A 151 11.47 4.85 15.81
CA VAL A 151 11.93 4.14 14.60
C VAL A 151 10.75 3.37 14.01
N VAL A 152 10.53 3.53 12.70
CA VAL A 152 9.42 2.91 11.98
C VAL A 152 9.95 1.96 10.92
N ILE A 153 9.32 0.79 10.77
CA ILE A 153 9.54 -0.14 9.65
C ILE A 153 8.24 -0.23 8.85
N ASP A 154 8.34 0.01 7.53
CA ASP A 154 7.23 0.01 6.58
C ASP A 154 7.39 -1.17 5.63
N VAL A 155 6.63 -2.24 5.85
CA VAL A 155 6.69 -3.50 5.10
C VAL A 155 5.67 -3.48 3.96
N GLY A 156 6.17 -3.59 2.72
CA GLY A 156 5.38 -3.35 1.52
C GLY A 156 5.15 -1.86 1.31
N CYS A 157 6.23 -1.07 1.34
CA CYS A 157 6.15 0.39 1.46
C CYS A 157 5.59 1.10 0.21
N GLY A 158 5.58 0.47 -0.96
CA GLY A 158 5.06 1.06 -2.20
C GLY A 158 5.66 2.43 -2.51
N SER A 159 4.83 3.47 -2.54
CA SER A 159 5.24 4.87 -2.71
C SER A 159 6.07 5.43 -1.55
N GLY A 160 6.13 4.72 -0.41
CA GLY A 160 6.75 5.15 0.84
C GLY A 160 5.87 6.05 1.70
N VAL A 161 4.60 6.28 1.32
CA VAL A 161 3.73 7.27 1.95
C VAL A 161 3.56 7.07 3.46
N LEU A 162 3.54 5.83 3.95
CA LEU A 162 3.36 5.53 5.38
C LEU A 162 4.63 5.85 6.18
N GLY A 163 5.78 5.34 5.73
CA GLY A 163 7.07 5.64 6.36
C GLY A 163 7.44 7.11 6.29
N ILE A 164 7.20 7.77 5.14
CA ILE A 164 7.40 9.22 4.97
C ILE A 164 6.45 9.99 5.89
N GLY A 165 5.18 9.58 5.97
CA GLY A 165 4.20 10.15 6.90
C GLY A 165 4.67 10.09 8.35
N ALA A 166 5.20 8.93 8.78
CA ALA A 166 5.77 8.76 10.10
C ALA A 166 6.97 9.70 10.36
N LEU A 167 7.86 9.86 9.38
CA LEU A 167 8.99 10.80 9.48
C LEU A 167 8.54 12.25 9.60
N ARG A 168 7.52 12.65 8.86
CA ARG A 168 6.92 13.99 8.92
C ARG A 168 6.20 14.25 10.25
N LEU A 169 5.73 13.21 10.92
CA LEU A 169 5.13 13.26 12.26
C LEU A 169 6.16 13.23 13.40
N GLY A 170 7.45 13.05 13.10
CA GLY A 170 8.52 13.16 14.10
C GLY A 170 9.31 11.88 14.35
N ALA A 171 9.02 10.79 13.65
CA ALA A 171 9.89 9.61 13.69
C ALA A 171 11.33 10.00 13.33
N VAL A 172 12.30 9.45 14.04
CA VAL A 172 13.72 9.77 13.82
C VAL A 172 14.29 9.03 12.62
N ARG A 173 13.73 7.87 12.29
CA ARG A 173 14.15 7.02 11.16
C ARG A 173 12.99 6.16 10.69
N ALA A 174 12.91 5.95 9.39
CA ALA A 174 12.01 4.96 8.83
C ALA A 174 12.74 4.08 7.79
N ILE A 175 12.35 2.81 7.73
CA ILE A 175 12.92 1.81 6.82
C ILE A 175 11.78 1.19 6.05
N GLY A 176 11.78 1.42 4.74
CA GLY A 176 10.84 0.80 3.80
C GLY A 176 11.40 -0.49 3.22
N MET A 177 10.52 -1.42 2.99
CA MET A 177 10.83 -2.66 2.29
C MET A 177 9.75 -2.95 1.27
N ASP A 178 10.14 -3.33 0.07
CA ASP A 178 9.22 -3.74 -0.97
C ASP A 178 9.88 -4.75 -1.90
N ILE A 179 9.14 -5.76 -2.33
CA ILE A 179 9.65 -6.78 -3.27
C ILE A 179 9.82 -6.22 -4.70
N ASN A 180 9.13 -5.12 -5.01
CA ASN A 180 9.19 -4.48 -6.31
C ASN A 180 10.32 -3.42 -6.34
N PRO A 181 11.36 -3.61 -7.18
CA PRO A 181 12.46 -2.63 -7.28
C PRO A 181 12.02 -1.22 -7.68
N SER A 182 10.89 -1.07 -8.39
CA SER A 182 10.34 0.24 -8.75
C SER A 182 9.94 1.05 -7.52
N CYS A 183 9.48 0.39 -6.46
CA CYS A 183 9.10 1.04 -5.20
C CYS A 183 10.31 1.69 -4.51
N VAL A 184 11.50 1.12 -4.66
CA VAL A 184 12.74 1.73 -4.12
C VAL A 184 12.98 3.10 -4.75
N VAL A 185 12.91 3.19 -6.07
CA VAL A 185 13.15 4.45 -6.79
C VAL A 185 12.06 5.47 -6.46
N VAL A 186 10.79 5.06 -6.51
CA VAL A 186 9.65 5.95 -6.27
C VAL A 186 9.65 6.47 -4.84
N SER A 187 9.81 5.59 -3.84
CA SER A 187 9.79 6.01 -2.43
C SER A 187 10.98 6.87 -2.05
N GLN A 188 12.17 6.66 -2.65
CA GLN A 188 13.32 7.55 -2.47
C GLN A 188 13.06 8.94 -3.01
N GLU A 189 12.43 9.06 -4.18
CA GLU A 189 12.08 10.35 -4.75
C GLU A 189 11.02 11.05 -3.90
N ASN A 190 10.00 10.33 -3.45
CA ASN A 190 8.99 10.87 -2.53
C ASN A 190 9.61 11.31 -1.19
N ALA A 191 10.61 10.61 -0.67
CA ALA A 191 11.32 11.03 0.53
C ALA A 191 12.08 12.35 0.31
N ARG A 192 12.73 12.55 -0.87
CA ARG A 192 13.36 13.82 -1.25
C ARG A 192 12.35 14.95 -1.36
N LEU A 193 11.21 14.73 -2.02
CA LEU A 193 10.13 15.71 -2.13
C LEU A 193 9.62 16.17 -0.76
N ASN A 194 9.67 15.27 0.22
CA ASN A 194 9.25 15.53 1.60
C ASN A 194 10.39 15.99 2.52
N HIS A 195 11.63 16.15 2.03
CA HIS A 195 12.81 16.54 2.79
C HIS A 195 13.10 15.62 3.98
N VAL A 196 12.95 14.30 3.79
CA VAL A 196 13.19 13.26 4.80
C VAL A 196 14.09 12.14 4.30
N ASP A 197 14.72 12.31 3.14
CA ASP A 197 15.57 11.32 2.48
C ASP A 197 16.83 10.96 3.29
N ASP A 198 17.29 11.83 4.16
CA ASP A 198 18.36 11.59 5.14
C ASP A 198 17.97 10.60 6.27
N ARG A 199 16.66 10.41 6.49
CA ARG A 199 16.09 9.54 7.52
C ARG A 199 15.29 8.36 6.96
N TRP A 200 15.10 8.31 5.64
CA TRP A 200 14.44 7.23 4.91
C TRP A 200 15.49 6.28 4.31
N THR A 201 15.32 4.99 4.59
CA THR A 201 16.09 3.93 3.93
C THR A 201 15.11 2.94 3.32
N VAL A 202 15.34 2.51 2.09
CA VAL A 202 14.47 1.54 1.43
C VAL A 202 15.28 0.46 0.74
N THR A 203 14.79 -0.79 0.74
CA THR A 203 15.46 -1.95 0.17
C THR A 203 14.46 -2.96 -0.40
N THR A 204 14.94 -3.77 -1.35
CA THR A 204 14.24 -4.97 -1.85
C THR A 204 14.67 -6.25 -1.13
N GLU A 205 15.56 -6.15 -0.16
CA GLU A 205 15.99 -7.32 0.61
C GLU A 205 14.84 -7.89 1.42
N PRO A 206 14.83 -9.21 1.68
CA PRO A 206 13.81 -9.84 2.51
C PRO A 206 13.69 -9.23 3.91
N VAL A 207 12.48 -9.21 4.47
CA VAL A 207 12.20 -8.67 5.82
C VAL A 207 13.12 -9.26 6.89
N ALA A 208 13.54 -10.51 6.72
CA ALA A 208 14.44 -11.23 7.63
C ALA A 208 15.83 -10.59 7.80
N VAL A 209 16.30 -9.77 6.85
CA VAL A 209 17.62 -9.13 6.95
C VAL A 209 17.65 -7.95 7.94
N ILE A 210 16.49 -7.41 8.32
CA ILE A 210 16.45 -6.36 9.33
C ILE A 210 16.82 -6.98 10.69
N GLY A 211 17.96 -6.57 11.22
CA GLY A 211 18.55 -7.14 12.45
C GLY A 211 18.11 -6.47 13.75
N PHE A 212 17.15 -5.55 13.73
CA PHE A 212 16.72 -4.83 14.94
C PHE A 212 15.20 -4.57 14.91
N PRO A 213 14.56 -4.53 16.08
CA PRO A 213 13.14 -4.21 16.19
C PRO A 213 12.90 -2.69 16.18
N ALA A 214 11.69 -2.29 15.79
CA ALA A 214 11.23 -0.89 15.72
C ALA A 214 10.14 -0.59 16.75
N ASP A 215 9.95 0.70 17.03
CA ASP A 215 8.88 1.20 17.91
C ASP A 215 7.51 0.97 17.27
N ILE A 216 7.45 1.18 15.95
CA ILE A 216 6.27 0.91 15.13
C ILE A 216 6.67 0.12 13.89
N VAL A 217 5.96 -0.97 13.64
CA VAL A 217 5.97 -1.69 12.36
C VAL A 217 4.63 -1.45 11.69
N VAL A 218 4.63 -1.03 10.43
CA VAL A 218 3.41 -0.92 9.62
C VAL A 218 3.51 -1.84 8.42
N ALA A 219 2.43 -2.54 8.10
CA ALA A 219 2.32 -3.43 6.95
C ALA A 219 0.94 -3.27 6.31
N ASN A 220 0.86 -2.51 5.21
CA ASN A 220 -0.35 -2.36 4.41
C ASN A 220 -0.23 -3.24 3.17
N ILE A 221 -0.39 -4.54 3.37
CA ILE A 221 -0.25 -5.58 2.36
C ILE A 221 -1.39 -6.59 2.45
N LEU A 222 -1.53 -7.46 1.46
CA LEU A 222 -2.60 -8.44 1.42
C LEU A 222 -2.54 -9.46 2.56
N ALA A 223 -3.70 -9.95 3.01
CA ALA A 223 -3.83 -10.89 4.12
C ALA A 223 -2.93 -12.14 4.00
N PRO A 224 -2.79 -12.81 2.85
CA PRO A 224 -1.88 -13.96 2.72
C PRO A 224 -0.42 -13.60 3.06
N ALA A 225 0.06 -12.45 2.59
CA ALA A 225 1.42 -11.99 2.87
C ALA A 225 1.61 -11.61 4.35
N LEU A 226 0.59 -11.00 4.98
CA LEU A 226 0.61 -10.73 6.43
C LEU A 226 0.71 -12.02 7.25
N ILE A 227 0.00 -13.08 6.85
CA ILE A 227 0.08 -14.39 7.52
C ILE A 227 1.45 -15.03 7.31
N GLU A 228 1.97 -15.03 6.09
CA GLU A 228 3.29 -15.56 5.76
C GLU A 228 4.41 -14.85 6.53
N LEU A 229 4.34 -13.52 6.62
CA LEU A 229 5.35 -12.71 7.30
C LEU A 229 5.08 -12.54 8.81
N SER A 230 4.07 -13.19 9.38
CA SER A 230 3.64 -12.96 10.76
C SER A 230 4.74 -13.09 11.80
N ASP A 231 5.62 -14.09 11.68
CA ASP A 231 6.74 -14.28 12.61
C ASP A 231 7.79 -13.17 12.50
N GLU A 232 8.06 -12.71 11.29
CA GLU A 232 8.97 -11.59 11.06
C GLU A 232 8.38 -10.27 11.55
N LEU A 233 7.10 -10.01 11.30
CA LEU A 233 6.41 -8.82 11.81
C LEU A 233 6.43 -8.77 13.34
N LYS A 234 6.19 -9.91 14.00
CA LYS A 234 6.32 -10.03 15.47
C LYS A 234 7.75 -9.75 15.93
N ARG A 235 8.75 -10.35 15.27
CA ARG A 235 10.17 -10.15 15.60
C ARG A 235 10.64 -8.70 15.45
N LEU A 236 10.11 -8.01 14.44
CA LEU A 236 10.45 -6.61 14.16
C LEU A 236 9.76 -5.62 15.11
N THR A 237 8.74 -6.04 15.84
CA THR A 237 8.05 -5.17 16.80
C THR A 237 8.75 -5.24 18.15
N LYS A 238 9.23 -4.11 18.69
CA LYS A 238 9.84 -4.03 20.03
C LYS A 238 8.86 -4.51 21.10
N PRO A 239 9.34 -4.98 22.27
CA PRO A 239 8.52 -5.04 23.49
C PRO A 239 7.85 -3.67 23.73
N ASP A 240 6.58 -3.64 24.07
CA ASP A 240 5.73 -2.44 24.15
C ASP A 240 5.54 -1.66 22.83
N GLY A 241 6.14 -2.13 21.75
CA GLY A 241 5.99 -1.56 20.40
C GLY A 241 4.62 -1.84 19.79
N LEU A 242 4.38 -1.25 18.63
CA LEU A 242 3.12 -1.36 17.90
C LEU A 242 3.33 -1.97 16.52
N LEU A 243 2.55 -2.99 16.20
CA LEU A 243 2.36 -3.48 14.84
C LEU A 243 1.02 -2.98 14.30
N VAL A 244 1.04 -2.23 13.21
CA VAL A 244 -0.14 -1.80 12.48
C VAL A 244 -0.24 -2.61 11.20
N ILE A 245 -1.30 -3.37 11.03
CA ILE A 245 -1.61 -4.06 9.77
C ILE A 245 -2.76 -3.38 9.07
N SER A 246 -2.77 -3.42 7.74
CA SER A 246 -3.88 -3.01 6.87
C SER A 246 -3.82 -3.80 5.56
N GLY A 247 -4.73 -3.52 4.61
CA GLY A 247 -4.85 -4.33 3.39
C GLY A 247 -5.69 -5.59 3.61
N VAL A 248 -6.49 -5.62 4.68
CA VAL A 248 -7.39 -6.71 5.02
C VAL A 248 -8.84 -6.24 5.04
N LEU A 249 -9.75 -7.09 4.54
CA LEU A 249 -11.17 -6.83 4.62
C LEU A 249 -11.67 -6.99 6.07
N THR A 250 -12.60 -6.14 6.48
CA THR A 250 -13.19 -6.16 7.83
C THR A 250 -13.73 -7.54 8.23
N GLU A 251 -14.27 -8.29 7.26
CA GLU A 251 -14.84 -9.61 7.50
C GLU A 251 -13.79 -10.74 7.63
N HIS A 252 -12.55 -10.49 7.22
CA HIS A 252 -11.51 -11.54 7.10
C HIS A 252 -10.25 -11.28 7.93
N TYR A 253 -10.16 -10.19 8.70
CA TYR A 253 -8.95 -9.86 9.45
C TYR A 253 -8.63 -10.83 10.59
N GLU A 254 -9.63 -11.58 11.10
CA GLU A 254 -9.46 -12.50 12.23
C GLU A 254 -8.41 -13.59 11.98
N HIS A 255 -8.30 -14.08 10.75
CA HIS A 255 -7.26 -15.06 10.39
C HIS A 255 -5.86 -14.48 10.50
N VAL A 256 -5.70 -13.21 10.11
CA VAL A 256 -4.42 -12.50 10.27
C VAL A 256 -4.12 -12.27 11.75
N ALA A 257 -5.13 -11.85 12.54
CA ALA A 257 -4.99 -11.66 13.98
C ALA A 257 -4.55 -12.93 14.70
N GLN A 258 -5.09 -14.09 14.31
CA GLN A 258 -4.68 -15.40 14.84
C GLN A 258 -3.20 -15.70 14.57
N ALA A 259 -2.71 -15.42 13.34
CA ALA A 259 -1.31 -15.61 12.97
C ALA A 259 -0.36 -14.68 13.76
N LEU A 260 -0.83 -13.53 14.19
CA LEU A 260 -0.08 -12.54 14.94
C LEU A 260 -0.01 -12.82 16.46
N THR A 261 -0.68 -13.85 16.95
CA THR A 261 -0.54 -14.28 18.37
C THR A 261 0.95 -14.47 18.71
N PRO A 262 1.48 -13.96 19.87
CA PRO A 262 0.76 -13.48 21.05
C PRO A 262 0.48 -11.97 21.12
N LEU A 263 0.71 -11.19 20.04
CA LEU A 263 0.39 -9.78 20.03
C LEU A 263 -1.12 -9.59 20.33
N GLN A 264 -1.45 -8.52 21.04
CA GLN A 264 -2.83 -8.22 21.40
C GLN A 264 -3.37 -7.02 20.62
N GLU A 265 -4.53 -7.18 20.00
CA GLU A 265 -5.25 -6.06 19.40
C GLU A 265 -5.52 -4.98 20.46
N CYS A 266 -5.14 -3.75 20.16
CA CYS A 266 -5.34 -2.61 21.04
C CYS A 266 -6.12 -1.46 20.39
N ASP A 267 -6.24 -1.47 19.06
CA ASP A 267 -7.03 -0.46 18.33
C ASP A 267 -7.40 -0.96 16.93
N ARG A 268 -8.50 -0.42 16.39
CA ARG A 268 -8.96 -0.74 15.03
C ARG A 268 -9.69 0.45 14.41
N ILE A 269 -9.43 0.68 13.13
CA ILE A 269 -10.14 1.63 12.29
C ILE A 269 -10.68 0.88 11.08
N GLU A 270 -11.98 1.01 10.84
CA GLU A 270 -12.65 0.40 9.70
C GLU A 270 -13.19 1.49 8.78
N TYR A 271 -12.93 1.38 7.49
CA TYR A 271 -13.41 2.31 6.49
C TYR A 271 -13.52 1.64 5.12
N GLY A 272 -14.65 1.83 4.43
CA GLY A 272 -14.85 1.32 3.06
C GLY A 272 -14.75 -0.20 2.93
N GLY A 273 -15.10 -0.98 3.98
CA GLY A 273 -14.98 -2.45 3.99
C GLY A 273 -13.58 -2.97 4.35
N TRP A 274 -12.62 -2.08 4.63
CA TRP A 274 -11.25 -2.41 5.00
C TRP A 274 -10.99 -2.09 6.46
N ALA A 275 -10.06 -2.83 7.06
CA ALA A 275 -9.60 -2.62 8.42
C ALA A 275 -8.10 -2.29 8.48
N ALA A 276 -7.75 -1.31 9.34
CA ALA A 276 -6.42 -1.17 9.90
C ALA A 276 -6.48 -1.56 11.37
N VAL A 277 -5.62 -2.46 11.80
CA VAL A 277 -5.63 -3.02 13.15
C VAL A 277 -4.26 -2.83 13.80
N ALA A 278 -4.25 -2.26 14.98
CA ALA A 278 -3.04 -2.09 15.77
C ALA A 278 -2.93 -3.19 16.83
N PHE A 279 -1.77 -3.83 16.88
CA PHE A 279 -1.44 -4.85 17.85
C PHE A 279 -0.27 -4.38 18.70
N ARG A 280 -0.31 -4.68 19.98
CA ARG A 280 0.76 -4.36 20.92
C ARG A 280 1.54 -5.62 21.30
N ALA A 281 2.87 -5.53 21.22
CA ALA A 281 3.75 -6.50 21.81
C ALA A 281 3.75 -6.36 23.35
N GLN A 282 3.73 -7.48 24.05
CA GLN A 282 3.85 -7.53 25.51
C GLN A 282 5.30 -7.68 25.93
#